data_2fea4f5cc28ec72b8dec95ddc09ac2c2
#
_entry.id   2fea4f5cc28ec72b8dec95ddc09ac2c2
#
_cell.length_a   1.000
_cell.length_b   1.000
_cell.length_c   1.000
_cell.angle_alpha   90.00
_cell.angle_beta   90.00
_cell.angle_gamma   90.00
#
_symmetry.space_group_name_H-M   'P 1'
#
loop_
_entity.id
_entity.type
_entity.pdbx_description
1 polymer ?
#
loop_
_entity_poly.entity_id
_entity_poly.type
_entity_poly.pdbx_seq_one_letter_code
_entity_poly.pdbx_strand_id
1 'polypeptide(L)'
;MAVEFYRYSYRTAEHDGDVEEYRASRDENRRCTEFIQHPQTGLYANAYKDNVVDKDGAYLDKCISKFGMQRMMFVIANTVKMSKHDGRWSPEVKEWAKDFMTSHTSEYADGYLSQIHTGVVNILAEKIIKKYNGLNLFSRKHCMDESVDMEGKVIVLNHMSMKEEYWKPEYQLCLATGGFGCRPTASGRAVYATCLYDGDKARWNRENVLGVLKDEYLPDWAREKLEELQNTGPEEEQTGGINLN
;
A
#
# COMPACT_ATOMS: atom_id res chain seq x y z
N MET A 1 -15.80 1.83 -13.00
CA MET A 1 -14.47 1.99 -12.40
C MET A 1 -14.45 1.19 -11.10
N ALA A 2 -13.36 0.54 -10.76
CA ALA A 2 -13.22 -0.09 -9.45
C ALA A 2 -13.18 1.00 -8.36
N VAL A 3 -13.85 0.75 -7.25
CA VAL A 3 -13.83 1.67 -6.11
C VAL A 3 -12.48 1.55 -5.42
N GLU A 4 -11.75 2.64 -5.28
CA GLU A 4 -10.46 2.65 -4.58
C GLU A 4 -10.61 2.25 -3.10
N PHE A 5 -9.57 1.65 -2.53
CA PHE A 5 -9.57 1.29 -1.12
C PHE A 5 -9.19 2.52 -0.29
N TYR A 6 -10.14 3.01 0.52
CA TYR A 6 -9.89 4.10 1.45
C TYR A 6 -9.35 3.55 2.78
N ARG A 7 -8.11 3.86 3.09
CA ARG A 7 -7.36 3.26 4.21
C ARG A 7 -7.46 4.01 5.53
N TYR A 8 -7.95 5.26 5.49
CA TYR A 8 -7.97 6.12 6.66
C TYR A 8 -9.29 6.01 7.45
N SER A 9 -9.34 6.61 8.64
CA SER A 9 -10.52 6.62 9.49
C SER A 9 -11.62 7.53 8.92
N TYR A 10 -12.84 7.36 9.41
CA TYR A 10 -13.94 8.28 9.11
C TYR A 10 -13.60 9.73 9.49
N ARG A 11 -12.95 9.92 10.65
CA ARG A 11 -12.53 11.25 11.11
C ARG A 11 -11.55 11.91 10.14
N THR A 12 -10.65 11.15 9.56
CA THR A 12 -9.73 11.66 8.54
C THR A 12 -10.52 12.03 7.27
N ALA A 13 -11.43 11.16 6.83
CA ALA A 13 -12.27 11.44 5.67
C ALA A 13 -13.15 12.68 5.86
N GLU A 14 -13.69 12.88 7.06
CA GLU A 14 -14.48 14.07 7.40
C GLU A 14 -13.64 15.35 7.36
N HIS A 15 -12.41 15.29 7.89
CA HIS A 15 -11.47 16.41 7.86
C HIS A 15 -11.01 16.77 6.44
N ASP A 16 -10.76 15.75 5.60
CA ASP A 16 -10.20 15.92 4.26
C ASP A 16 -11.30 16.12 3.17
N GLY A 17 -12.57 15.91 3.53
CA GLY A 17 -13.71 16.03 2.62
C GLY A 17 -14.02 14.76 1.81
N ASP A 18 -13.40 13.62 2.14
CA ASP A 18 -13.44 12.34 1.40
C ASP A 18 -14.49 11.36 1.95
N VAL A 19 -15.56 11.87 2.57
CA VAL A 19 -16.59 11.03 3.23
C VAL A 19 -17.29 10.08 2.27
N GLU A 20 -17.51 10.51 1.02
CA GLU A 20 -18.16 9.67 0.01
C GLU A 20 -17.24 8.53 -0.43
N GLU A 21 -15.95 8.79 -0.63
CA GLU A 21 -14.92 7.80 -0.95
C GLU A 21 -14.79 6.77 0.19
N TYR A 22 -14.78 7.24 1.43
CA TYR A 22 -14.79 6.38 2.61
C TYR A 22 -16.00 5.44 2.62
N ARG A 23 -17.22 5.96 2.41
CA ARG A 23 -18.45 5.17 2.38
C ARG A 23 -18.46 4.16 1.23
N ALA A 24 -18.09 4.61 0.03
CA ALA A 24 -17.99 3.75 -1.14
C ALA A 24 -16.99 2.59 -0.91
N SER A 25 -15.84 2.89 -0.32
CA SER A 25 -14.85 1.87 0.01
C SER A 25 -15.36 0.85 1.03
N ARG A 26 -16.11 1.28 2.05
CA ARG A 26 -16.73 0.38 3.04
C ARG A 26 -17.78 -0.55 2.41
N ASP A 27 -18.63 -0.01 1.55
CA ASP A 27 -19.62 -0.80 0.83
C ASP A 27 -18.94 -1.84 -0.07
N GLU A 28 -17.84 -1.48 -0.71
CA GLU A 28 -17.09 -2.41 -1.55
C GLU A 28 -16.35 -3.48 -0.71
N ASN A 29 -15.91 -3.18 0.52
CA ASN A 29 -15.38 -4.20 1.44
C ASN A 29 -16.44 -5.25 1.76
N ARG A 30 -17.69 -4.84 2.00
CA ARG A 30 -18.82 -5.76 2.22
C ARG A 30 -19.09 -6.62 0.99
N ARG A 31 -19.12 -6.00 -0.21
CA ARG A 31 -19.29 -6.74 -1.47
C ARG A 31 -18.17 -7.75 -1.73
N CYS A 32 -16.93 -7.38 -1.38
CA CYS A 32 -15.79 -8.30 -1.45
C CYS A 32 -16.01 -9.51 -0.53
N THR A 33 -16.43 -9.27 0.70
CA THR A 33 -16.75 -10.33 1.67
C THR A 33 -17.86 -11.25 1.16
N GLU A 34 -18.97 -10.68 0.67
CA GLU A 34 -20.10 -11.43 0.10
C GLU A 34 -19.66 -12.27 -1.11
N PHE A 35 -18.83 -11.71 -1.98
CA PHE A 35 -18.33 -12.43 -3.15
C PHE A 35 -17.47 -13.64 -2.74
N ILE A 36 -16.57 -13.48 -1.77
CA ILE A 36 -15.72 -14.58 -1.29
C ILE A 36 -16.56 -15.66 -0.61
N GLN A 37 -17.61 -15.28 0.13
CA GLN A 37 -18.49 -16.18 0.88
C GLN A 37 -19.58 -16.82 0.04
N HIS A 38 -19.76 -16.42 -1.20
CA HIS A 38 -20.90 -16.87 -2.01
C HIS A 38 -20.91 -18.39 -2.18
N PRO A 39 -22.03 -19.10 -1.84
CA PRO A 39 -22.06 -20.55 -1.76
C PRO A 39 -21.79 -21.29 -3.06
N GLN A 40 -22.12 -20.66 -4.21
CA GLN A 40 -22.02 -21.28 -5.52
C GLN A 40 -20.75 -20.88 -6.29
N THR A 41 -20.18 -19.72 -6.02
CA THR A 41 -19.05 -19.13 -6.78
C THR A 41 -17.88 -18.78 -5.91
N GLY A 42 -18.04 -18.84 -4.59
CA GLY A 42 -17.04 -18.44 -3.62
C GLY A 42 -15.99 -19.51 -3.32
N LEU A 43 -15.02 -19.13 -2.52
CA LEU A 43 -13.94 -20.00 -2.06
C LEU A 43 -14.47 -21.26 -1.36
N TYR A 44 -15.58 -21.15 -0.65
CA TYR A 44 -16.22 -22.24 0.07
C TYR A 44 -16.68 -23.37 -0.86
N ALA A 45 -17.36 -23.02 -1.97
CA ALA A 45 -17.82 -24.00 -2.93
C ALA A 45 -16.67 -24.75 -3.61
N ASN A 46 -15.59 -24.06 -3.92
CA ASN A 46 -14.41 -24.64 -4.58
C ASN A 46 -13.59 -25.50 -3.61
N ALA A 47 -13.45 -25.09 -2.35
CA ALA A 47 -12.71 -25.83 -1.33
C ALA A 47 -13.30 -27.22 -1.05
N TYR A 48 -14.62 -27.35 -1.07
CA TYR A 48 -15.28 -28.62 -0.76
C TYR A 48 -15.51 -29.52 -1.98
N LYS A 49 -15.52 -28.95 -3.18
CA LYS A 49 -15.77 -29.73 -4.40
C LYS A 49 -14.63 -30.68 -4.74
N ASP A 50 -13.38 -30.25 -4.49
CA ASP A 50 -12.19 -30.99 -4.92
C ASP A 50 -11.20 -31.28 -3.77
N ASN A 51 -11.56 -31.05 -2.51
CA ASN A 51 -10.67 -31.13 -1.34
C ASN A 51 -9.40 -30.27 -1.48
N VAL A 52 -9.41 -29.29 -2.37
CA VAL A 52 -8.27 -28.42 -2.64
C VAL A 52 -8.72 -26.95 -2.65
N VAL A 53 -8.23 -26.19 -1.71
CA VAL A 53 -8.50 -24.75 -1.64
C VAL A 53 -7.69 -24.03 -2.71
N ASP A 54 -8.33 -23.69 -3.83
CA ASP A 54 -7.77 -22.83 -4.87
C ASP A 54 -6.36 -23.28 -5.33
N LYS A 55 -6.23 -24.55 -5.80
CA LYS A 55 -4.95 -25.19 -6.11
C LYS A 55 -4.02 -24.31 -6.96
N ASP A 56 -4.58 -23.70 -7.99
CA ASP A 56 -3.83 -22.92 -8.99
C ASP A 56 -3.79 -21.41 -8.67
N GLY A 57 -4.44 -20.98 -7.58
CA GLY A 57 -4.55 -19.55 -7.23
C GLY A 57 -5.52 -18.75 -8.11
N ALA A 58 -6.21 -19.41 -9.04
CA ALA A 58 -7.11 -18.76 -10.00
C ALA A 58 -8.27 -18.01 -9.33
N TYR A 59 -8.78 -18.55 -8.23
CA TYR A 59 -9.85 -17.89 -7.48
C TYR A 59 -9.35 -16.62 -6.76
N LEU A 60 -8.18 -16.70 -6.13
CA LEU A 60 -7.52 -15.53 -5.52
C LEU A 60 -7.27 -14.47 -6.59
N ASP A 61 -6.73 -14.83 -7.74
CA ASP A 61 -6.47 -13.91 -8.84
C ASP A 61 -7.74 -13.24 -9.35
N LYS A 62 -8.85 -13.98 -9.44
CA LYS A 62 -10.16 -13.42 -9.76
C LYS A 62 -10.65 -12.43 -8.73
N CYS A 63 -10.47 -12.71 -7.45
CA CYS A 63 -10.83 -11.78 -6.37
C CYS A 63 -9.97 -10.51 -6.41
N ILE A 64 -8.66 -10.66 -6.57
CA ILE A 64 -7.72 -9.53 -6.68
C ILE A 64 -8.06 -8.67 -7.90
N SER A 65 -8.28 -9.28 -9.07
CA SER A 65 -8.65 -8.55 -10.28
C SER A 65 -9.96 -7.76 -10.13
N LYS A 66 -10.89 -8.26 -9.32
CA LYS A 66 -12.18 -7.60 -9.10
C LYS A 66 -12.15 -6.51 -8.04
N PHE A 67 -11.44 -6.73 -6.94
CA PHE A 67 -11.52 -5.90 -5.74
C PHE A 67 -10.21 -5.21 -5.35
N GLY A 68 -9.11 -5.57 -6.00
CA GLY A 68 -7.77 -5.11 -5.67
C GLY A 68 -7.11 -5.96 -4.57
N MET A 69 -5.79 -5.99 -4.57
CA MET A 69 -5.00 -6.74 -3.58
C MET A 69 -5.12 -6.13 -2.19
N GLN A 70 -5.09 -4.80 -2.09
CA GLN A 70 -5.16 -4.09 -0.81
C GLN A 70 -6.46 -4.38 -0.07
N ARG A 71 -7.59 -4.37 -0.77
CA ARG A 71 -8.90 -4.71 -0.20
C ARG A 71 -8.99 -6.17 0.22
N MET A 72 -8.46 -7.09 -0.60
CA MET A 72 -8.39 -8.51 -0.26
C MET A 72 -7.57 -8.73 1.01
N MET A 73 -6.40 -8.08 1.12
CA MET A 73 -5.56 -8.12 2.32
C MET A 73 -6.31 -7.59 3.54
N PHE A 74 -7.03 -6.48 3.39
CA PHE A 74 -7.82 -5.89 4.46
C PHE A 74 -8.93 -6.84 4.97
N VAL A 75 -9.74 -7.41 4.08
CA VAL A 75 -10.82 -8.33 4.43
C VAL A 75 -10.28 -9.56 5.17
N ILE A 76 -9.17 -10.12 4.69
CA ILE A 76 -8.54 -11.29 5.31
C ILE A 76 -7.93 -10.91 6.66
N ALA A 77 -7.15 -9.85 6.74
CA ALA A 77 -6.52 -9.41 8.00
C ALA A 77 -7.56 -9.05 9.07
N ASN A 78 -8.65 -8.38 8.68
CA ASN A 78 -9.76 -8.10 9.58
C ASN A 78 -10.45 -9.37 10.08
N THR A 79 -10.62 -10.39 9.23
CA THR A 79 -11.14 -11.71 9.61
C THR A 79 -10.24 -12.37 10.65
N VAL A 80 -8.93 -12.36 10.44
CA VAL A 80 -7.96 -12.89 11.42
C VAL A 80 -8.03 -12.14 12.74
N LYS A 81 -8.10 -10.81 12.70
CA LYS A 81 -8.24 -9.96 13.89
C LYS A 81 -9.50 -10.29 14.70
N MET A 82 -10.63 -10.45 14.03
CA MET A 82 -11.93 -10.76 14.67
C MET A 82 -11.96 -12.16 15.28
N SER A 83 -11.23 -13.11 14.72
CA SER A 83 -11.14 -14.51 15.18
C SER A 83 -9.75 -14.92 15.68
N LYS A 84 -8.97 -13.98 16.20
CA LYS A 84 -7.57 -14.17 16.63
C LYS A 84 -7.31 -15.32 17.62
N HIS A 85 -8.34 -15.69 18.39
CA HIS A 85 -8.26 -16.78 19.38
C HIS A 85 -8.42 -18.17 18.76
N ASP A 86 -8.83 -18.27 17.50
CA ASP A 86 -8.93 -19.54 16.80
C ASP A 86 -7.54 -20.15 16.57
N GLY A 87 -7.34 -21.36 17.06
CA GLY A 87 -6.07 -22.09 16.95
C GLY A 87 -5.72 -22.57 15.54
N ARG A 88 -6.63 -22.43 14.57
CA ARG A 88 -6.42 -22.82 13.18
C ARG A 88 -5.65 -21.78 12.36
N TRP A 89 -5.47 -20.55 12.86
CA TRP A 89 -4.59 -19.55 12.25
C TRP A 89 -3.13 -19.91 12.48
N SER A 90 -2.31 -19.85 11.43
CA SER A 90 -0.87 -19.96 11.58
C SER A 90 -0.27 -18.74 12.30
N PRO A 91 0.87 -18.88 13.02
CA PRO A 91 1.54 -17.76 13.68
C PRO A 91 1.87 -16.63 12.70
N GLU A 92 2.36 -16.96 11.51
CA GLU A 92 2.74 -16.03 10.47
C GLU A 92 1.56 -15.19 10.00
N VAL A 93 0.40 -15.82 9.80
CA VAL A 93 -0.83 -15.12 9.40
C VAL A 93 -1.32 -14.20 10.50
N LYS A 94 -1.22 -14.60 11.78
CA LYS A 94 -1.59 -13.73 12.91
C LYS A 94 -0.69 -12.50 13.01
N GLU A 95 0.61 -12.67 12.87
CA GLU A 95 1.58 -11.58 12.93
C GLU A 95 1.37 -10.62 11.75
N TRP A 96 1.30 -11.14 10.54
CA TRP A 96 0.98 -10.34 9.34
C TRP A 96 -0.31 -9.53 9.49
N ALA A 97 -1.38 -10.16 9.95
CA ALA A 97 -2.67 -9.48 10.11
C ALA A 97 -2.61 -8.37 11.17
N LYS A 98 -1.84 -8.57 12.25
CA LYS A 98 -1.60 -7.56 13.27
C LYS A 98 -0.87 -6.35 12.68
N ASP A 99 0.21 -6.56 11.94
CA ASP A 99 1.03 -5.51 11.35
C ASP A 99 0.24 -4.75 10.27
N PHE A 100 -0.46 -5.47 9.41
CA PHE A 100 -1.32 -4.87 8.39
C PHE A 100 -2.42 -4.00 9.01
N MET A 101 -3.14 -4.50 10.01
CA MET A 101 -4.24 -3.76 10.67
C MET A 101 -3.74 -2.60 11.53
N THR A 102 -2.49 -2.59 11.97
CA THR A 102 -1.89 -1.45 12.68
C THR A 102 -1.69 -0.26 11.74
N SER A 103 -1.40 -0.50 10.48
CA SER A 103 -1.25 0.54 9.45
C SER A 103 -2.58 1.00 8.84
N HIS A 104 -3.71 0.39 9.22
CA HIS A 104 -5.04 0.71 8.72
C HIS A 104 -5.95 1.13 9.88
N THR A 105 -6.50 2.33 9.78
CA THR A 105 -7.28 2.95 10.85
C THR A 105 -8.78 2.69 10.77
N SER A 106 -9.24 1.73 9.96
CA SER A 106 -10.65 1.34 9.95
C SER A 106 -11.06 0.77 11.30
N GLU A 107 -11.96 1.45 11.97
CA GLU A 107 -12.46 1.08 13.32
C GLU A 107 -13.49 -0.03 13.28
N TYR A 108 -14.07 -0.30 12.12
CA TYR A 108 -15.21 -1.20 11.95
C TYR A 108 -14.88 -2.39 11.05
N ALA A 109 -15.51 -3.51 11.35
CA ALA A 109 -15.38 -4.78 10.64
C ALA A 109 -16.15 -4.78 9.30
N ASP A 110 -15.76 -3.94 8.35
CA ASP A 110 -16.42 -3.83 7.04
C ASP A 110 -16.14 -4.96 6.07
N GLY A 111 -15.41 -5.94 6.48
CA GLY A 111 -15.10 -7.12 5.68
C GLY A 111 -14.71 -8.26 6.61
N TYR A 112 -15.66 -9.13 6.97
CA TYR A 112 -15.44 -10.26 7.84
C TYR A 112 -16.01 -11.54 7.25
N LEU A 113 -15.14 -12.52 6.99
CA LEU A 113 -15.51 -13.82 6.40
C LEU A 113 -16.04 -14.77 7.48
N SER A 114 -17.24 -14.49 8.03
CA SER A 114 -17.83 -15.24 9.13
C SER A 114 -18.35 -16.62 8.75
N GLN A 115 -18.68 -16.84 7.49
CA GLN A 115 -19.31 -18.07 7.00
C GLN A 115 -18.30 -19.08 6.41
N ILE A 116 -17.02 -18.74 6.36
CA ILE A 116 -15.97 -19.61 5.83
C ILE A 116 -15.19 -20.23 6.98
N HIS A 117 -14.89 -21.53 6.84
CA HIS A 117 -14.06 -22.24 7.79
C HIS A 117 -12.68 -21.59 7.93
N THR A 118 -12.24 -21.31 9.16
CA THR A 118 -10.96 -20.61 9.44
C THR A 118 -9.77 -21.23 8.73
N GLY A 119 -9.66 -22.57 8.67
CA GLY A 119 -8.54 -23.23 7.96
C GLY A 119 -8.52 -22.92 6.47
N VAL A 120 -9.67 -22.74 5.83
CA VAL A 120 -9.76 -22.34 4.41
C VAL A 120 -9.29 -20.91 4.22
N VAL A 121 -9.71 -20.00 5.12
CA VAL A 121 -9.29 -18.61 5.08
C VAL A 121 -7.78 -18.48 5.40
N ASN A 122 -7.25 -19.34 6.29
CA ASN A 122 -5.81 -19.38 6.58
C ASN A 122 -4.97 -19.68 5.32
N ILE A 123 -5.39 -20.68 4.53
CA ILE A 123 -4.72 -21.01 3.27
C ILE A 123 -4.80 -19.84 2.27
N LEU A 124 -5.95 -19.17 2.19
CA LEU A 124 -6.09 -17.97 1.36
C LEU A 124 -5.18 -16.84 1.83
N ALA A 125 -5.07 -16.64 3.15
CA ALA A 125 -4.15 -15.67 3.75
C ALA A 125 -2.68 -15.96 3.39
N GLU A 126 -2.24 -17.19 3.54
CA GLU A 126 -0.88 -17.61 3.17
C GLU A 126 -0.57 -17.34 1.69
N LYS A 127 -1.53 -17.60 0.80
CA LYS A 127 -1.39 -17.35 -0.64
C LYS A 127 -1.29 -15.85 -0.96
N ILE A 128 -2.14 -15.02 -0.36
CA ILE A 128 -2.10 -13.57 -0.61
C ILE A 128 -0.82 -12.95 -0.04
N ILE A 129 -0.39 -13.39 1.13
CA ILE A 129 0.89 -12.97 1.75
C ILE A 129 2.05 -13.32 0.83
N LYS A 130 2.09 -14.54 0.31
CA LYS A 130 3.13 -14.97 -0.64
C LYS A 130 3.14 -14.12 -1.90
N LYS A 131 1.95 -13.84 -2.46
CA LYS A 131 1.82 -12.99 -3.65
C LYS A 131 2.26 -11.56 -3.38
N TYR A 132 1.87 -10.99 -2.25
CA TYR A 132 2.29 -9.67 -1.81
C TYR A 132 3.80 -9.58 -1.59
N ASN A 133 4.39 -10.56 -0.89
CA ASN A 133 5.84 -10.61 -0.67
C ASN A 133 6.62 -10.75 -1.99
N GLY A 134 6.04 -11.40 -2.99
CA GLY A 134 6.61 -11.52 -4.34
C GLY A 134 6.71 -10.20 -5.11
N LEU A 135 6.05 -9.13 -4.65
CA LEU A 135 6.22 -7.78 -5.22
C LEU A 135 7.58 -7.17 -4.89
N ASN A 136 8.32 -7.73 -3.93
CA ASN A 136 9.64 -7.28 -3.48
C ASN A 136 9.71 -5.79 -3.14
N LEU A 137 8.65 -5.26 -2.54
CA LEU A 137 8.53 -3.85 -2.19
C LEU A 137 9.52 -3.46 -1.09
N PHE A 138 10.02 -2.24 -1.17
CA PHE A 138 10.84 -1.66 -0.12
C PHE A 138 10.02 -1.44 1.16
N SER A 139 10.67 -1.60 2.30
CA SER A 139 10.09 -1.41 3.63
C SER A 139 11.06 -0.64 4.54
N ARG A 140 10.63 -0.27 5.74
CA ARG A 140 11.47 0.48 6.70
C ARG A 140 12.83 -0.16 6.99
N LYS A 141 12.97 -1.49 6.92
CA LYS A 141 14.26 -2.19 7.13
C LYS A 141 15.34 -1.78 6.10
N HIS A 142 14.91 -1.32 4.92
CA HIS A 142 15.80 -0.86 3.85
C HIS A 142 16.18 0.63 4.02
N CYS A 143 15.58 1.32 5.00
CA CYS A 143 15.78 2.74 5.23
C CYS A 143 16.77 2.99 6.38
N MET A 144 17.40 4.17 6.33
CA MET A 144 18.19 4.72 7.44
C MET A 144 17.28 5.10 8.62
N ASP A 145 17.88 5.39 9.78
CA ASP A 145 17.15 5.88 10.95
C ASP A 145 16.44 7.22 10.67
N GLU A 146 15.35 7.48 11.40
CA GLU A 146 14.43 8.61 11.14
C GLU A 146 15.06 10.00 11.33
N SER A 147 16.27 10.09 11.93
CA SER A 147 16.97 11.35 12.21
C SER A 147 17.70 11.97 11.00
N VAL A 148 17.61 11.34 9.84
CA VAL A 148 18.33 11.79 8.63
C VAL A 148 17.49 12.81 7.86
N ASP A 149 18.13 13.95 7.45
CA ASP A 149 17.53 14.87 6.50
C ASP A 149 17.36 14.19 5.13
N MET A 150 16.19 14.36 4.53
CA MET A 150 15.82 13.69 3.28
C MET A 150 16.22 14.47 2.04
N GLU A 151 16.43 15.79 2.14
CA GLU A 151 16.72 16.66 1.00
C GLU A 151 17.98 16.21 0.26
N GLY A 152 17.89 16.09 -1.06
CA GLY A 152 18.97 15.60 -1.92
C GLY A 152 19.24 14.09 -1.84
N LYS A 153 18.40 13.32 -1.13
CA LYS A 153 18.58 11.88 -0.95
C LYS A 153 17.43 11.08 -1.58
N VAL A 154 17.71 9.81 -1.87
CA VAL A 154 16.70 8.87 -2.32
C VAL A 154 15.84 8.45 -1.14
N ILE A 155 14.56 8.74 -1.21
CA ILE A 155 13.55 8.35 -0.24
C ILE A 155 12.73 7.17 -0.75
N VAL A 156 12.21 6.39 0.18
CA VAL A 156 11.30 5.28 -0.09
C VAL A 156 9.88 5.69 0.27
N LEU A 157 8.97 5.65 -0.70
CA LEU A 157 7.56 5.89 -0.48
C LEU A 157 6.88 4.67 0.13
N ASN A 158 5.93 4.90 1.01
CA ASN A 158 5.05 3.85 1.47
C ASN A 158 4.08 3.46 0.34
N HIS A 159 4.25 2.25 -0.22
CA HIS A 159 3.39 1.76 -1.31
C HIS A 159 1.90 1.78 -0.94
N MET A 160 1.55 1.63 0.36
CA MET A 160 0.17 1.72 0.83
C MET A 160 -0.46 3.11 0.63
N SER A 161 0.33 4.16 0.40
CA SER A 161 -0.16 5.50 0.03
C SER A 161 -0.28 5.71 -1.48
N MET A 162 0.05 4.70 -2.27
CA MET A 162 0.00 4.72 -3.73
C MET A 162 -1.17 3.87 -4.22
N LYS A 163 -1.63 4.10 -5.45
CA LYS A 163 -2.58 3.19 -6.12
C LYS A 163 -1.89 1.86 -6.39
N GLU A 164 -2.65 0.76 -6.38
CA GLU A 164 -2.11 -0.59 -6.57
C GLU A 164 -1.35 -0.79 -7.89
N GLU A 165 -1.70 -0.07 -8.94
CA GLU A 165 -0.99 -0.10 -10.23
C GLU A 165 0.48 0.33 -10.11
N TYR A 166 0.80 1.14 -9.09
CA TYR A 166 2.16 1.60 -8.75
C TYR A 166 2.84 0.76 -7.67
N TRP A 167 2.26 -0.38 -7.27
CA TRP A 167 2.89 -1.27 -6.28
C TRP A 167 4.02 -2.08 -6.91
N LYS A 168 5.07 -1.38 -7.27
CA LYS A 168 6.32 -1.91 -7.81
C LYS A 168 7.48 -1.18 -7.15
N PRO A 169 8.62 -1.87 -6.91
CA PRO A 169 9.77 -1.28 -6.22
C PRO A 169 10.27 0.02 -6.87
N GLU A 170 10.23 0.09 -8.21
CA GLU A 170 10.72 1.23 -8.97
C GLU A 170 9.93 2.52 -8.70
N TYR A 171 8.63 2.45 -8.47
CA TYR A 171 7.80 3.62 -8.13
C TYR A 171 7.96 4.09 -6.69
N GLN A 172 8.55 3.26 -5.82
CA GLN A 172 8.79 3.66 -4.44
C GLN A 172 10.01 4.57 -4.27
N LEU A 173 10.91 4.63 -5.26
CA LEU A 173 12.18 5.35 -5.15
C LEU A 173 12.06 6.74 -5.76
N CYS A 174 12.20 7.77 -4.92
CA CYS A 174 12.14 9.17 -5.33
C CYS A 174 13.32 9.96 -4.79
N LEU A 175 13.83 10.91 -5.58
CA LEU A 175 14.77 11.92 -5.10
C LEU A 175 13.99 13.02 -4.38
N ALA A 176 14.23 13.23 -3.08
CA ALA A 176 13.65 14.32 -2.34
C ALA A 176 14.32 15.64 -2.74
N THR A 177 13.52 16.58 -3.26
CA THR A 177 14.03 17.87 -3.79
C THR A 177 13.81 19.03 -2.83
N GLY A 178 13.11 18.80 -1.69
CA GLY A 178 12.91 19.81 -0.64
C GLY A 178 11.56 19.68 0.08
N GLY A 179 11.24 20.70 0.84
CA GLY A 179 10.02 20.77 1.64
C GLY A 179 10.29 20.66 3.15
N PHE A 180 9.41 21.28 3.95
CA PHE A 180 9.56 21.24 5.41
C PHE A 180 9.54 19.83 6.02
N GLY A 181 8.90 18.88 5.34
CA GLY A 181 8.86 17.47 5.74
C GLY A 181 10.19 16.73 5.59
N CYS A 182 11.17 17.26 4.86
CA CYS A 182 12.48 16.64 4.69
C CYS A 182 13.32 16.68 5.96
N ARG A 183 13.11 17.66 6.83
CA ARG A 183 13.91 17.87 8.04
C ARG A 183 13.47 16.93 9.16
N PRO A 184 14.39 16.35 9.94
CA PRO A 184 14.07 15.42 11.03
C PRO A 184 13.13 15.98 12.10
N THR A 185 13.24 17.29 12.37
CA THR A 185 12.52 17.99 13.46
C THR A 185 11.43 18.93 12.95
N ALA A 186 11.09 18.90 11.66
CA ALA A 186 10.15 19.86 11.10
C ALA A 186 8.71 19.58 11.51
N SER A 187 7.96 20.64 11.80
CA SER A 187 6.52 20.60 12.04
C SER A 187 5.69 20.46 10.75
N GLY A 188 6.29 20.76 9.60
CA GLY A 188 5.65 20.66 8.29
C GLY A 188 5.70 19.25 7.71
N ARG A 189 4.66 18.88 6.95
CA ARG A 189 4.51 17.53 6.39
C ARG A 189 4.91 17.39 4.92
N ALA A 190 5.08 18.51 4.19
CA ALA A 190 5.33 18.49 2.76
C ALA A 190 6.76 18.02 2.44
N VAL A 191 6.87 16.98 1.62
CA VAL A 191 8.09 16.50 0.97
C VAL A 191 7.85 16.58 -0.53
N TYR A 192 8.66 17.37 -1.23
CA TYR A 192 8.66 17.41 -2.69
C TYR A 192 9.68 16.41 -3.20
N ALA A 193 9.30 15.60 -4.16
CA ALA A 193 10.17 14.55 -4.67
C ALA A 193 9.91 14.27 -6.15
N THR A 194 10.95 13.80 -6.84
CA THR A 194 10.92 13.34 -8.21
C THR A 194 11.07 11.83 -8.22
N CYS A 195 10.12 11.10 -8.79
CA CYS A 195 10.22 9.66 -8.96
C CYS A 195 11.40 9.31 -9.88
N LEU A 196 12.28 8.40 -9.46
CA LEU A 196 13.46 8.04 -10.24
C LEU A 196 13.12 7.25 -11.51
N TYR A 197 11.98 6.51 -11.48
CA TYR A 197 11.62 5.63 -12.59
C TYR A 197 11.06 6.40 -13.80
N ASP A 198 10.13 7.33 -13.58
CA ASP A 198 9.40 8.04 -14.64
C ASP A 198 9.66 9.55 -14.67
N GLY A 199 10.35 10.09 -13.66
CA GLY A 199 10.65 11.52 -13.56
C GLY A 199 9.50 12.38 -13.04
N ASP A 200 8.37 11.78 -12.67
CA ASP A 200 7.20 12.51 -12.17
C ASP A 200 7.52 13.23 -10.86
N LYS A 201 7.13 14.52 -10.81
CA LYS A 201 7.30 15.37 -9.63
C LYS A 201 6.02 15.39 -8.82
N ALA A 202 6.12 15.07 -7.54
CA ALA A 202 4.97 15.03 -6.65
C ALA A 202 5.27 15.64 -5.27
N ARG A 203 4.18 16.08 -4.61
CA ARG A 203 4.20 16.46 -3.20
C ARG A 203 3.62 15.33 -2.37
N TRP A 204 4.39 14.83 -1.44
CA TRP A 204 4.00 13.79 -0.49
C TRP A 204 3.85 14.36 0.92
N ASN A 205 3.02 13.73 1.75
CA ASN A 205 3.06 13.94 3.18
C ASN A 205 4.21 13.10 3.77
N ARG A 206 4.93 13.64 4.75
CA ARG A 206 6.04 12.93 5.40
C ARG A 206 5.64 11.54 5.93
N GLU A 207 4.41 11.37 6.41
CA GLU A 207 3.89 10.09 6.89
C GLU A 207 3.80 9.01 5.79
N ASN A 208 3.81 9.43 4.53
CA ASN A 208 3.82 8.54 3.36
C ASN A 208 5.24 8.16 2.93
N VAL A 209 6.26 8.64 3.62
CA VAL A 209 7.67 8.32 3.36
C VAL A 209 8.16 7.36 4.45
N LEU A 210 8.68 6.20 4.05
CA LEU A 210 9.25 5.22 4.97
C LEU A 210 10.59 5.66 5.55
N GLY A 211 11.39 6.41 4.78
CA GLY A 211 12.68 6.94 5.17
C GLY A 211 13.62 7.14 3.99
N VAL A 212 14.87 7.47 4.28
CA VAL A 212 15.95 7.54 3.27
C VAL A 212 16.46 6.13 3.00
N LEU A 213 16.56 5.74 1.74
CA LEU A 213 17.10 4.44 1.35
C LEU A 213 18.58 4.32 1.75
N LYS A 214 18.98 3.18 2.29
CA LYS A 214 20.38 2.86 2.52
C LYS A 214 21.07 2.56 1.19
N ASP A 215 22.32 3.01 1.03
CA ASP A 215 23.07 2.90 -0.24
C ASP A 215 23.24 1.44 -0.71
N GLU A 216 23.30 0.48 0.22
CA GLU A 216 23.41 -0.95 -0.08
C GLU A 216 22.20 -1.55 -0.79
N TYR A 217 21.04 -0.87 -0.72
CA TYR A 217 19.80 -1.27 -1.38
C TYR A 217 19.46 -0.44 -2.61
N LEU A 218 20.30 0.56 -2.97
CA LEU A 218 20.07 1.39 -4.15
C LEU A 218 20.37 0.57 -5.43
N PRO A 219 19.35 0.25 -6.26
CA PRO A 219 19.55 -0.50 -7.50
C PRO A 219 20.40 0.27 -8.51
N ASP A 220 21.12 -0.45 -9.38
CA ASP A 220 22.00 0.17 -10.38
C ASP A 220 21.25 1.14 -11.29
N TRP A 221 20.04 0.76 -11.78
CA TRP A 221 19.23 1.65 -12.60
C TRP A 221 18.83 2.96 -11.88
N ALA A 222 18.59 2.89 -10.58
CA ALA A 222 18.23 4.09 -9.79
C ALA A 222 19.45 4.97 -9.54
N ARG A 223 20.64 4.39 -9.43
CA ARG A 223 21.92 5.10 -9.34
C ARG A 223 22.19 5.88 -10.63
N GLU A 224 22.01 5.23 -11.78
CA GLU A 224 22.16 5.88 -13.10
C GLU A 224 21.19 7.06 -13.25
N LYS A 225 19.92 6.87 -12.87
CA LYS A 225 18.92 7.94 -12.92
C LYS A 225 19.20 9.09 -11.97
N LEU A 226 19.73 8.80 -10.79
CA LEU A 226 20.14 9.81 -9.82
C LEU A 226 21.27 10.67 -10.38
N GLU A 227 22.27 10.07 -11.02
CA GLU A 227 23.39 10.76 -11.68
C GLU A 227 22.88 11.64 -12.85
N GLU A 228 21.94 11.13 -13.67
CA GLU A 228 21.31 11.91 -14.74
C GLU A 228 20.61 13.17 -14.19
N LEU A 229 19.82 13.02 -13.11
CA LEU A 229 19.08 14.13 -12.50
C LEU A 229 20.01 15.17 -11.85
N GLN A 230 21.14 14.73 -11.30
CA GLN A 230 22.13 15.63 -10.71
C GLN A 230 22.96 16.37 -11.76
N ASN A 231 23.19 15.77 -12.93
CA ASN A 231 23.93 16.36 -14.04
C ASN A 231 23.09 17.30 -14.92
N THR A 232 21.78 17.10 -14.99
CA THR A 232 20.81 18.01 -15.60
C THR A 232 20.47 19.12 -14.62
N GLY A 233 21.36 20.04 -14.29
CA GLY A 233 21.12 21.15 -13.35
C GLY A 233 19.77 21.84 -13.55
N PRO A 234 19.28 22.65 -12.60
CA PRO A 234 17.97 23.26 -12.67
C PRO A 234 17.83 24.01 -14.01
N GLU A 235 16.88 23.59 -14.85
CA GLU A 235 16.45 24.41 -15.99
C GLU A 235 16.07 25.77 -15.41
N GLU A 236 16.83 26.81 -15.76
CA GLU A 236 16.47 28.20 -15.46
C GLU A 236 15.07 28.41 -16.05
N GLU A 237 14.04 28.46 -15.19
CA GLU A 237 12.77 29.05 -15.57
C GLU A 237 13.07 30.46 -16.06
N GLN A 238 13.10 30.63 -17.39
CA GLN A 238 13.11 31.95 -18.00
C GLN A 238 11.82 32.65 -17.51
N THR A 239 11.96 33.41 -16.46
CA THR A 239 10.98 34.42 -16.06
C THR A 239 10.86 35.39 -17.21
N GLY A 240 9.87 35.17 -18.07
CA GLY A 240 9.43 36.12 -19.07
C GLY A 240 9.06 37.42 -18.37
N GLY A 241 9.98 38.38 -18.40
CA GLY A 241 9.76 39.72 -17.88
C GLY A 241 8.55 40.35 -18.59
N ILE A 242 7.49 40.62 -17.85
CA ILE A 242 6.38 41.45 -18.27
C ILE A 242 6.93 42.87 -18.32
N ASN A 243 7.25 43.36 -19.53
CA ASN A 243 7.47 44.77 -19.78
C ASN A 243 6.11 45.50 -19.71
N LEU A 244 5.89 46.18 -18.62
CA LEU A 244 4.86 47.23 -18.53
C LEU A 244 5.43 48.52 -19.09
N ASN A 245 5.03 48.88 -20.32
CA ASN A 245 4.99 50.24 -20.84
C ASN A 245 3.55 50.67 -21.00
#